data_e53327da95ec52a3e2f0694646cd87d6
#
_entry.id   e53327da95ec52a3e2f0694646cd87d6
#
_cell.length_a   1.000
_cell.length_b   1.000
_cell.length_c   1.000
_cell.angle_alpha   90.00
_cell.angle_beta   90.00
_cell.angle_gamma   90.00
#
_symmetry.space_group_name_H-M   'P 1'
#
loop_
_entity.id
_entity.type
_entity.pdbx_description
1 polymer ?
#
loop_
_entity_poly.entity_id
_entity_poly.type
_entity_poly.pdbx_seq_one_letter_code
_entity_poly.pdbx_strand_id
1 'polypeptide(L)'
;KELEIQGLGYRAKLEGRTLVMELGFSHPVRFPIPEGVEVEVPEPTRIIVRGIDKYLVGQVAADIRKIKPPEPYRGTGIRYKGEEIVRKAGKLGAKA
;
A
#
# COMPACT_ATOMS: atom_id res chain seq x y z
N LYS A 1 11.33 0.39 2.50
CA LYS A 1 10.31 -0.37 1.76
C LYS A 1 9.51 0.54 0.86
N GLU A 2 9.25 0.10 -0.34
CA GLU A 2 8.40 0.83 -1.27
C GLU A 2 7.11 0.09 -1.48
N LEU A 3 6.02 0.85 -1.54
CA LEU A 3 4.69 0.32 -1.79
C LEU A 3 4.11 0.99 -3.02
N GLU A 4 3.31 0.24 -3.76
CA GLU A 4 2.59 0.77 -4.92
C GLU A 4 1.10 0.62 -4.71
N ILE A 5 0.35 1.64 -5.10
CA ILE A 5 -1.09 1.60 -5.05
C ILE A 5 -1.61 1.42 -6.47
N GLN A 6 -2.43 0.42 -6.67
CA GLN A 6 -3.03 0.15 -7.98
C GLN A 6 -4.54 0.19 -7.87
N GLY A 7 -5.17 0.90 -8.76
CA GLY A 7 -6.63 1.02 -8.81
C GLY A 7 -7.01 2.36 -9.40
N LEU A 8 -8.10 2.38 -10.14
CA LEU A 8 -8.56 3.60 -10.76
C LEU A 8 -8.99 4.59 -9.69
N GLY A 9 -8.38 5.76 -9.68
CA GLY A 9 -8.71 6.80 -8.71
C GLY A 9 -8.08 6.61 -7.35
N TYR A 10 -7.31 5.55 -7.13
CA TYR A 10 -6.62 5.33 -5.86
C TYR A 10 -5.38 6.21 -5.80
N ARG A 11 -5.17 6.85 -4.69
CA ARG A 11 -4.01 7.73 -4.53
C ARG A 11 -3.67 7.97 -3.06
N ALA A 12 -2.49 8.50 -2.81
CA ALA A 12 -2.03 8.82 -1.48
C ALA A 12 -1.38 10.20 -1.47
N LYS A 13 -1.35 10.83 -0.31
CA LYS A 13 -0.63 12.09 -0.11
C LYS A 13 -0.22 12.18 1.36
N LEU A 14 0.69 13.09 1.65
CA LEU A 14 1.11 13.34 3.02
C LEU A 14 0.53 14.64 3.51
N GLU A 15 0.03 14.63 4.74
CA GLU A 15 -0.41 15.84 5.43
C GLU A 15 0.32 15.85 6.78
N GLY A 16 1.41 16.59 6.86
CA GLY A 16 2.26 16.57 8.04
C GLY A 16 2.79 15.18 8.30
N ARG A 17 2.45 14.60 9.44
CA ARG A 17 2.87 13.24 9.77
C ARG A 17 1.71 12.25 9.64
N THR A 18 0.80 12.52 8.72
CA THR A 18 -0.32 11.62 8.45
C THR A 18 -0.33 11.27 6.98
N LEU A 19 -0.37 9.98 6.69
CA LEU A 19 -0.50 9.50 5.32
C LEU A 19 -1.99 9.39 5.02
N VAL A 20 -2.46 10.11 4.02
CA VAL A 20 -3.88 10.11 3.64
C VAL A 20 -4.01 9.35 2.33
N MET A 21 -4.86 8.35 2.31
CA MET A 21 -5.02 7.49 1.14
C MET A 21 -6.48 7.42 0.71
N GLU A 22 -6.71 7.58 -0.58
CA GLU A 22 -8.04 7.42 -1.18
C GLU A 22 -8.04 6.08 -1.90
N LEU A 23 -8.73 5.12 -1.35
CA LEU A 23 -8.67 3.74 -1.81
C LEU A 23 -10.04 3.15 -2.13
N GLY A 24 -10.97 4.01 -2.54
CA GLY A 24 -12.30 3.53 -2.91
C GLY A 24 -13.25 3.37 -1.74
N PHE A 25 -12.81 3.73 -0.52
CA PHE A 25 -13.71 3.74 0.62
C PHE A 25 -14.51 5.05 0.61
N SER A 26 -15.58 5.11 1.38
CA SER A 26 -16.42 6.31 1.43
C SER A 26 -15.68 7.51 2.02
N HIS A 27 -14.66 7.26 2.84
CA HIS A 27 -13.85 8.33 3.41
C HIS A 27 -12.38 8.02 3.16
N PRO A 28 -11.52 9.04 3.07
CA PRO A 28 -10.09 8.79 2.95
C PRO A 28 -9.57 8.12 4.23
N VAL A 29 -8.62 7.23 4.07
CA VAL A 29 -7.99 6.57 5.21
C VAL A 29 -6.82 7.42 5.68
N ARG A 30 -6.78 7.71 6.98
CA ARG A 30 -5.69 8.49 7.57
C ARG A 30 -4.85 7.56 8.42
N PHE A 31 -3.57 7.51 8.11
CA PHE A 31 -2.63 6.65 8.82
C PHE A 31 -1.58 7.52 9.49
N PRO A 32 -1.60 7.63 10.82
CA PRO A 32 -0.59 8.43 11.51
C PRO A 32 0.76 7.74 11.44
N ILE A 33 1.80 8.52 11.13
CA ILE A 33 3.15 7.97 10.98
C ILE A 33 3.83 8.00 12.34
N PRO A 34 4.29 6.84 12.86
CA PRO A 34 4.94 6.82 14.17
C PRO A 34 6.32 7.47 14.12
N GLU A 35 6.84 7.85 15.29
CA GLU A 35 8.16 8.42 15.37
C GLU A 35 9.19 7.37 14.97
N GLY A 36 10.28 7.82 14.38
CA GLY A 36 11.33 6.92 13.92
C GLY A 36 11.13 6.39 12.52
N VAL A 37 10.00 6.73 11.90
CA VAL A 37 9.70 6.30 10.54
C VAL A 37 9.41 7.53 9.70
N GLU A 38 9.95 7.55 8.49
CA GLU A 38 9.66 8.59 7.53
C GLU A 38 8.93 7.99 6.34
N VAL A 39 7.98 8.72 5.82
CA VAL A 39 7.20 8.27 4.67
C VAL A 39 7.30 9.35 3.60
N GLU A 40 7.54 8.94 2.38
CA GLU A 40 7.56 9.83 1.23
C GLU A 40 6.54 9.36 0.22
N VAL A 41 5.91 10.30 -0.47
CA VAL A 41 4.96 9.97 -1.54
C VAL A 41 5.40 10.76 -2.78
N PRO A 42 6.42 10.26 -3.50
CA PRO A 42 6.91 10.97 -4.69
C PRO A 42 5.89 11.01 -5.81
N GLU A 43 5.01 10.02 -5.83
CA GLU A 43 3.91 9.97 -6.78
C GLU A 43 2.66 9.55 -6.03
N PRO A 44 1.47 9.93 -6.48
CA PRO A 44 0.23 9.56 -5.77
C PRO A 44 0.04 8.06 -5.62
N THR A 45 0.73 7.25 -6.44
CA THR A 45 0.61 5.81 -6.40
C THR A 45 1.84 5.12 -5.81
N ARG A 46 2.80 5.88 -5.28
CA ARG A 46 4.00 5.29 -4.68
C ARG A 46 4.19 5.81 -3.28
N ILE A 47 4.47 4.92 -2.36
CA ILE A 47 4.73 5.25 -0.97
C ILE A 47 6.08 4.65 -0.60
N ILE A 48 6.98 5.45 -0.05
CA ILE A 48 8.28 4.97 0.40
C ILE A 48 8.35 5.11 1.91
N VAL A 49 8.61 4.02 2.59
CA VAL A 49 8.71 3.99 4.05
C VAL A 49 10.17 3.76 4.42
N ARG A 50 10.73 4.64 5.22
CA ARG A 50 12.13 4.59 5.64
C ARG A 50 12.24 4.74 7.15
N GLY A 51 13.32 4.26 7.70
CA GLY A 51 13.62 4.42 9.11
C GLY A 51 14.88 3.68 9.48
N ILE A 52 15.39 3.97 10.67
CA ILE A 52 16.59 3.32 11.16
C ILE A 52 16.29 1.90 11.61
N ASP A 53 15.14 1.70 12.25
CA ASP A 53 14.77 0.38 12.76
C ASP A 53 13.99 -0.36 11.68
N LYS A 54 14.59 -1.39 11.11
CA LYS A 54 13.95 -2.12 10.03
C LYS A 54 12.72 -2.89 10.49
N TYR A 55 12.61 -3.24 11.75
CA TYR A 55 11.42 -3.90 12.23
C TYR A 55 10.24 -2.94 12.23
N LEU A 56 10.49 -1.69 12.67
CA LEU A 56 9.45 -0.68 12.68
C LEU A 56 9.04 -0.31 11.26
N VAL A 57 10.01 -0.16 10.37
CA VAL A 57 9.75 0.15 8.95
C VAL A 57 8.90 -0.97 8.34
N GLY A 58 9.27 -2.22 8.61
CA GLY A 58 8.53 -3.37 8.10
C GLY A 58 7.10 -3.42 8.64
N GLN A 59 6.94 -3.12 9.94
CA GLN A 59 5.63 -3.12 10.57
C GLN A 59 4.72 -2.03 9.98
N VAL A 60 5.27 -0.83 9.80
CA VAL A 60 4.49 0.28 9.23
C VAL A 60 4.09 -0.05 7.79
N ALA A 61 5.03 -0.58 7.00
CA ALA A 61 4.71 -0.95 5.61
C ALA A 61 3.64 -2.04 5.57
N ALA A 62 3.72 -3.02 6.46
CA ALA A 62 2.73 -4.08 6.53
C ALA A 62 1.36 -3.53 6.95
N ASP A 63 1.33 -2.61 7.90
CA ASP A 63 0.09 -2.01 8.35
C ASP A 63 -0.58 -1.20 7.23
N ILE A 64 0.20 -0.48 6.45
CA ILE A 64 -0.33 0.27 5.30
C ILE A 64 -0.90 -0.72 4.27
N ARG A 65 -0.18 -1.79 4.00
CA ARG A 65 -0.64 -2.77 3.02
C ARG A 65 -1.93 -3.45 3.47
N LYS A 66 -2.10 -3.66 4.77
CA LYS A 66 -3.29 -4.31 5.28
C LYS A 66 -4.55 -3.48 5.12
N ILE A 67 -4.44 -2.17 4.95
CA ILE A 67 -5.59 -1.31 4.78
C ILE A 67 -6.38 -1.71 3.53
N LYS A 68 -5.65 -2.01 2.45
CA LYS A 68 -6.28 -2.45 1.22
C LYS A 68 -5.34 -3.43 0.53
N PRO A 69 -5.34 -4.71 0.94
CA PRO A 69 -4.43 -5.70 0.35
C PRO A 69 -4.71 -5.92 -1.13
N PRO A 70 -3.74 -6.40 -1.89
CA PRO A 70 -3.95 -6.64 -3.32
C PRO A 70 -5.06 -7.67 -3.54
N GLU A 71 -5.92 -7.37 -4.48
CA GLU A 71 -7.00 -8.28 -4.81
C GLU A 71 -6.51 -9.28 -5.84
N PRO A 72 -6.71 -10.58 -5.63
CA PRO A 72 -6.16 -11.59 -6.54
C PRO A 72 -6.74 -11.57 -7.95
N TYR A 73 -7.94 -11.04 -8.12
CA TYR A 73 -8.56 -11.04 -9.45
C TYR A 73 -8.19 -9.82 -10.27
N ARG A 74 -8.16 -8.66 -9.67
CA ARG A 74 -7.88 -7.42 -10.40
C ARG A 74 -6.51 -6.84 -10.11
N GLY A 75 -5.90 -7.25 -9.02
CA GLY A 75 -4.61 -6.70 -8.62
C GLY A 75 -4.68 -5.29 -8.06
N THR A 76 -5.90 -4.80 -7.77
CA THR A 76 -6.05 -3.48 -7.16
C THR A 76 -5.71 -3.56 -5.67
N GLY A 77 -5.21 -2.49 -5.13
CA GLY A 77 -4.86 -2.41 -3.72
C GLY A 77 -3.44 -1.92 -3.53
N ILE A 78 -2.92 -2.07 -2.32
CA ILE A 78 -1.57 -1.66 -1.96
C ILE A 78 -0.68 -2.89 -1.93
N ARG A 79 0.43 -2.84 -2.64
CA ARG A 79 1.38 -3.95 -2.65
C ARG A 79 2.79 -3.42 -2.51
N TYR A 80 3.73 -4.30 -2.16
CA TYR A 80 5.13 -3.92 -2.16
C TYR A 80 5.61 -3.80 -3.60
N LYS A 81 6.52 -2.86 -3.83
CA LYS A 81 7.07 -2.69 -5.16
C LYS A 81 7.81 -3.96 -5.55
N GLY A 82 7.52 -4.47 -6.72
CA GLY A 82 8.13 -5.70 -7.20
C GLY A 82 7.47 -6.98 -6.70
N GLU A 83 6.47 -6.84 -5.83
CA GLU A 83 5.76 -8.02 -5.34
C GLU A 83 4.95 -8.65 -6.48
N GLU A 84 5.11 -9.94 -6.61
CA GLU A 84 4.36 -10.64 -7.63
C GLU A 84 3.02 -11.03 -7.09
N ILE A 85 1.97 -10.58 -7.74
CA ILE A 85 0.61 -10.91 -7.34
C ILE A 85 0.10 -12.01 -8.25
N VAL A 86 -0.16 -13.17 -7.67
CA VAL A 86 -0.71 -14.27 -8.44
C VAL A 86 -2.19 -14.01 -8.63
N ARG A 87 -2.57 -13.70 -9.85
CA ARG A 87 -3.96 -13.44 -10.16
C ARG A 87 -4.70 -14.74 -10.39
N LYS A 88 -5.89 -14.83 -9.85
CA LYS A 88 -6.73 -15.97 -10.11
C LYS A 88 -7.50 -15.70 -11.36
N ALA A 89 -7.37 -16.57 -12.31
CA ALA A 89 -8.04 -16.41 -13.58
C ALA A 89 -9.31 -17.19 -13.62
N GLY A 90 -10.22 -16.85 -12.78
CA GLY A 90 -11.44 -17.59 -12.73
C GLY A 90 -11.13 -19.01 -12.40
N LYS A 91 -11.79 -19.90 -12.98
CA LYS A 91 -11.60 -21.21 -12.64
C LYS A 91 -10.39 -21.74 -13.22
N LEU A 92 -9.77 -21.04 -14.08
CA LEU A 92 -8.75 -21.55 -14.64
C LEU A 92 -7.71 -21.85 -13.76
N GLY A 93 -7.52 -21.05 -12.96
CA GLY A 93 -6.47 -21.19 -12.13
C GLY A 93 -6.19 -22.51 -11.71
N ALA A 94 -7.02 -23.09 -11.77
CA ALA A 94 -6.82 -24.28 -11.27
C ALA A 94 -6.15 -25.16 -12.10
N LYS A 95 -5.98 -25.24 -12.20
CA LYS A 95 -5.48 -26.08 -12.31
C LYS A 95 -4.70 -26.37 -12.35
N ALA A 96 -4.87 -26.35 -12.38
CA ALA A 96 -3.99 -26.92 -12.43
C ALA A 96 -3.52 -27.37 -11.84
#